data_60681b8192f99f2f08ecfd850dc1f9f1
#
_entry.id   60681b8192f99f2f08ecfd850dc1f9f1
#
_cell.length_a   1.000
_cell.length_b   1.000
_cell.length_c   1.000
_cell.angle_alpha   90.00
_cell.angle_beta   90.00
_cell.angle_gamma   90.00
#
_symmetry.space_group_name_H-M   'P 1'
#
loop_
_entity.id
_entity.type
_entity.pdbx_description
1 polymer ?
#
loop_
_entity_poly.entity_id
_entity_poly.type
_entity_poly.pdbx_seq_one_letter_code
_entity_poly.pdbx_strand_id
1 'polypeptide(L)'
;FEKQEETLAQEEKKRLRVLETERKAVADAVNSTVKKRRDEIEKSYDDELGKLQDKLKRTRTRREKAKNQGIKERIKEETQELHAHNRELAVRMRTLFQSDRVPFVCKSPLYYALYFPRGFKEFLTVLITFAICFLLIPCGIYKLLPEQKTLYLAMIYGVDVVVFGGLYILIGNWTKDRHLAALQEGRSIRSLIAANNRKIAVITSSIRRDRSEALYDLEKYDDEISQMEQDLEETAKKKKDALNTFENVTKTILTDEITSNSRAKLEQLKEGHQEVESRLHYTETVIKEKSCLLYTSPSPRDPKTS
;
A
#
# COMPACT_ATOMS: atom_id res chain seq x y z
N PHE A 1 30.46 69.70 -24.47
CA PHE A 1 30.53 69.15 -23.09
C PHE A 1 29.18 68.50 -22.72
N GLU A 2 28.07 69.16 -22.89
CA GLU A 2 26.75 68.55 -22.55
C GLU A 2 26.44 67.22 -23.33
N LYS A 3 26.74 67.16 -24.65
CA LYS A 3 26.68 65.93 -25.42
C LYS A 3 27.66 64.85 -24.94
N GLN A 4 28.80 65.19 -24.40
CA GLN A 4 29.77 64.26 -23.83
C GLN A 4 29.31 63.73 -22.46
N GLU A 5 28.69 64.57 -21.64
CA GLU A 5 28.08 64.19 -20.39
C GLU A 5 26.95 63.14 -20.64
N GLU A 6 26.05 63.42 -21.61
CA GLU A 6 24.96 62.49 -21.94
C GLU A 6 25.44 61.13 -22.46
N THR A 7 26.51 61.13 -23.32
CA THR A 7 27.10 59.88 -23.81
C THR A 7 27.82 59.09 -22.71
N LEU A 8 28.54 59.78 -21.79
CA LEU A 8 29.19 59.15 -20.64
C LEU A 8 28.17 58.60 -19.63
N ALA A 9 27.08 59.30 -19.38
CA ALA A 9 26.02 58.85 -18.52
C ALA A 9 25.30 57.58 -19.08
N GLN A 10 25.10 57.51 -20.39
CA GLN A 10 24.59 56.31 -21.05
C GLN A 10 25.59 55.14 -20.98
N GLU A 11 26.88 55.40 -21.13
CA GLU A 11 27.95 54.40 -21.05
C GLU A 11 28.11 53.88 -19.61
N GLU A 12 28.09 54.73 -18.61
CA GLU A 12 28.09 54.38 -17.19
C GLU A 12 26.92 53.45 -16.85
N LYS A 13 25.71 53.84 -17.21
CA LYS A 13 24.49 53.04 -17.00
C LYS A 13 24.55 51.69 -17.70
N LYS A 14 25.16 51.61 -18.88
CA LYS A 14 25.34 50.35 -19.63
C LYS A 14 26.36 49.46 -18.92
N ARG A 15 27.48 49.99 -18.45
CA ARG A 15 28.53 49.23 -17.73
C ARG A 15 28.02 48.75 -16.37
N LEU A 16 27.27 49.57 -15.66
CA LEU A 16 26.62 49.17 -14.41
C LEU A 16 25.70 47.98 -14.61
N ARG A 17 24.85 48.02 -15.63
CA ARG A 17 23.97 46.89 -15.96
C ARG A 17 24.73 45.59 -16.28
N VAL A 18 25.84 45.69 -17.02
CA VAL A 18 26.70 44.55 -17.32
C VAL A 18 27.32 43.98 -16.05
N LEU A 19 27.79 44.83 -15.15
CA LEU A 19 28.35 44.41 -13.86
C LEU A 19 27.29 43.71 -12.99
N GLU A 20 26.09 44.27 -12.90
CA GLU A 20 24.98 43.68 -12.14
C GLU A 20 24.52 42.35 -12.72
N THR A 21 24.44 42.24 -14.07
CA THR A 21 24.08 40.96 -14.71
C THR A 21 25.12 39.90 -14.49
N GLU A 22 26.39 40.23 -14.52
CA GLU A 22 27.49 39.28 -14.25
C GLU A 22 27.49 38.84 -12.77
N ARG A 23 27.31 39.77 -11.82
CA ARG A 23 27.19 39.45 -10.41
C ARG A 23 26.01 38.50 -10.15
N LYS A 24 24.87 38.76 -10.79
CA LYS A 24 23.70 37.89 -10.70
C LYS A 24 23.98 36.52 -11.30
N ALA A 25 24.62 36.47 -12.47
CA ALA A 25 25.00 35.21 -13.12
C ALA A 25 25.92 34.35 -12.24
N VAL A 26 26.89 34.95 -11.55
CA VAL A 26 27.78 34.26 -10.59
C VAL A 26 26.99 33.77 -9.39
N ALA A 27 26.08 34.56 -8.82
CA ALA A 27 25.24 34.15 -7.71
C ALA A 27 24.31 32.99 -8.09
N ASP A 28 23.72 33.05 -9.28
CA ASP A 28 22.86 32.00 -9.83
C ASP A 28 23.68 30.73 -10.11
N ALA A 29 24.90 30.83 -10.61
CA ALA A 29 25.81 29.71 -10.81
C ALA A 29 26.19 29.03 -9.48
N VAL A 30 26.49 29.80 -8.44
CA VAL A 30 26.77 29.30 -7.09
C VAL A 30 25.53 28.52 -6.58
N ASN A 31 24.38 29.19 -6.59
CA ASN A 31 23.12 28.58 -6.07
C ASN A 31 22.74 27.29 -6.81
N SER A 32 22.85 27.30 -8.14
CA SER A 32 22.52 26.13 -8.97
C SER A 32 23.49 24.97 -8.72
N THR A 33 24.79 25.25 -8.60
CA THR A 33 25.85 24.25 -8.37
C THR A 33 25.70 23.65 -6.96
N VAL A 34 25.53 24.49 -5.96
CA VAL A 34 25.33 24.07 -4.56
C VAL A 34 24.07 23.21 -4.46
N LYS A 35 22.95 23.66 -5.03
CA LYS A 35 21.71 22.89 -5.04
C LYS A 35 21.89 21.55 -5.72
N LYS A 36 22.47 21.51 -6.91
CA LYS A 36 22.71 20.28 -7.67
C LYS A 36 23.54 19.27 -6.88
N ARG A 37 24.62 19.70 -6.24
CA ARG A 37 25.49 18.82 -5.44
C ARG A 37 24.80 18.30 -4.19
N ARG A 38 24.01 19.14 -3.53
CA ARG A 38 23.19 18.71 -2.39
C ARG A 38 22.17 17.64 -2.82
N ASP A 39 21.43 17.92 -3.90
CA ASP A 39 20.42 17.00 -4.43
C ASP A 39 21.04 15.66 -4.88
N GLU A 40 22.25 15.68 -5.44
CA GLU A 40 23.00 14.46 -5.81
C GLU A 40 23.34 13.61 -4.58
N ILE A 41 23.83 14.24 -3.49
CA ILE A 41 24.13 13.56 -2.23
C ILE A 41 22.84 12.97 -1.63
N GLU A 42 21.81 13.79 -1.53
CA GLU A 42 20.51 13.38 -0.96
C GLU A 42 19.92 12.19 -1.72
N LYS A 43 19.87 12.28 -3.04
CA LYS A 43 19.38 11.22 -3.91
C LYS A 43 20.18 9.92 -3.80
N SER A 44 21.51 10.00 -3.72
CA SER A 44 22.35 8.82 -3.59
C SER A 44 22.02 8.01 -2.33
N TYR A 45 21.89 8.70 -1.18
CA TYR A 45 21.52 8.06 0.07
C TYR A 45 20.07 7.59 0.10
N ASP A 46 19.14 8.34 -0.52
CA ASP A 46 17.73 7.93 -0.60
C ASP A 46 17.55 6.69 -1.46
N ASP A 47 18.31 6.57 -2.56
CA ASP A 47 18.32 5.35 -3.39
C ASP A 47 18.90 4.14 -2.61
N GLU A 48 19.91 4.34 -1.78
CA GLU A 48 20.49 3.31 -0.93
C GLU A 48 19.52 2.89 0.18
N LEU A 49 18.94 3.84 0.90
CA LEU A 49 17.91 3.61 1.91
C LEU A 49 16.69 2.90 1.32
N GLY A 50 16.24 3.30 0.12
CA GLY A 50 15.15 2.64 -0.59
C GLY A 50 15.45 1.18 -0.89
N LYS A 51 16.67 0.87 -1.37
CA LYS A 51 17.09 -0.52 -1.61
C LYS A 51 17.14 -1.36 -0.34
N LEU A 52 17.62 -0.80 0.77
CA LEU A 52 17.66 -1.47 2.07
C LEU A 52 16.25 -1.72 2.61
N GLN A 53 15.35 -0.74 2.52
CA GLN A 53 13.95 -0.88 2.91
C GLN A 53 13.23 -1.96 2.08
N ASP A 54 13.47 -2.03 0.78
CA ASP A 54 12.89 -3.06 -0.08
C ASP A 54 13.42 -4.45 0.29
N LYS A 55 14.72 -4.58 0.58
CA LYS A 55 15.30 -5.84 1.07
C LYS A 55 14.67 -6.26 2.39
N LEU A 56 14.58 -5.34 3.36
CA LEU A 56 13.95 -5.57 4.67
C LEU A 56 12.50 -6.05 4.51
N LYS A 57 11.71 -5.38 3.66
CA LYS A 57 10.34 -5.79 3.37
C LYS A 57 10.25 -7.19 2.77
N ARG A 58 11.16 -7.53 1.85
CA ARG A 58 11.24 -8.88 1.25
C ARG A 58 11.61 -9.95 2.28
N THR A 59 12.56 -9.68 3.16
CA THR A 59 12.97 -10.63 4.22
C THR A 59 11.86 -10.81 5.25
N ARG A 60 11.19 -9.75 5.68
CA ARG A 60 10.00 -9.85 6.55
C ARG A 60 8.89 -10.68 5.90
N THR A 61 8.66 -10.51 4.58
CA THR A 61 7.68 -11.33 3.84
C THR A 61 8.11 -12.80 3.76
N ARG A 62 9.41 -13.08 3.58
CA ARG A 62 9.94 -14.45 3.58
C ARG A 62 9.79 -15.11 4.96
N ARG A 63 10.11 -14.37 6.03
CA ARG A 63 9.90 -14.81 7.42
C ARG A 63 8.44 -15.20 7.67
N GLU A 64 7.50 -14.34 7.29
CA GLU A 64 6.08 -14.60 7.47
C GLU A 64 5.59 -15.81 6.65
N LYS A 65 6.11 -16.00 5.43
CA LYS A 65 5.84 -17.19 4.62
C LYS A 65 6.39 -18.45 5.30
N ALA A 66 7.62 -18.43 5.80
CA ALA A 66 8.23 -19.55 6.50
C ALA A 66 7.44 -19.92 7.76
N LYS A 67 7.04 -18.92 8.58
CA LYS A 67 6.16 -19.11 9.73
C LYS A 67 4.83 -19.77 9.35
N ASN A 68 4.16 -19.23 8.33
CA ASN A 68 2.88 -19.76 7.87
C ASN A 68 3.00 -21.19 7.31
N GLN A 69 4.13 -21.52 6.69
CA GLN A 69 4.44 -22.87 6.22
C GLN A 69 4.66 -23.80 7.40
N GLY A 70 5.48 -23.43 8.37
CA GLY A 70 5.70 -24.22 9.59
C GLY A 70 4.40 -24.48 10.36
N ILE A 71 3.53 -23.47 10.50
CA ILE A 71 2.19 -23.65 11.08
C ILE A 71 1.36 -24.70 10.31
N LYS A 72 1.39 -24.65 8.97
CA LYS A 72 0.66 -25.64 8.14
C LYS A 72 1.22 -27.05 8.28
N GLU A 73 2.53 -27.18 8.32
CA GLU A 73 3.21 -28.46 8.50
C GLU A 73 2.89 -29.07 9.87
N ARG A 74 2.97 -28.30 10.94
CA ARG A 74 2.59 -28.71 12.29
C ARG A 74 1.11 -29.14 12.37
N ILE A 75 0.19 -28.36 11.79
CA ILE A 75 -1.22 -28.74 11.72
C ILE A 75 -1.39 -30.07 10.98
N LYS A 76 -0.69 -30.24 9.86
CA LYS A 76 -0.74 -31.47 9.06
C LYS A 76 -0.24 -32.67 9.86
N GLU A 77 0.89 -32.53 10.55
CA GLU A 77 1.45 -33.58 11.38
C GLU A 77 0.54 -33.98 12.54
N GLU A 78 0.11 -33.00 13.35
CA GLU A 78 -0.75 -33.24 14.52
C GLU A 78 -2.16 -33.76 14.17
N THR A 79 -2.65 -33.50 12.93
CA THR A 79 -3.97 -33.96 12.49
C THR A 79 -3.90 -35.16 11.55
N GLN A 80 -2.73 -35.63 11.16
CA GLN A 80 -2.55 -36.71 10.18
C GLN A 80 -3.25 -38.01 10.56
N GLU A 81 -3.12 -38.43 11.81
CA GLU A 81 -3.77 -39.64 12.32
C GLU A 81 -5.29 -39.54 12.29
N LEU A 82 -5.85 -38.40 12.69
CA LEU A 82 -7.29 -38.17 12.64
C LEU A 82 -7.82 -38.17 11.22
N HIS A 83 -7.06 -37.60 10.27
CA HIS A 83 -7.42 -37.65 8.85
C HIS A 83 -7.30 -39.06 8.26
N ALA A 84 -6.31 -39.85 8.68
CA ALA A 84 -6.16 -41.25 8.27
C ALA A 84 -7.35 -42.08 8.81
N HIS A 85 -7.68 -41.95 10.09
CA HIS A 85 -8.82 -42.62 10.69
C HIS A 85 -10.15 -42.22 10.03
N ASN A 86 -10.35 -40.96 9.71
CA ASN A 86 -11.55 -40.51 8.98
C ASN A 86 -11.63 -41.14 7.58
N ARG A 87 -10.51 -41.35 6.89
CA ARG A 87 -10.50 -42.05 5.60
C ARG A 87 -10.89 -43.53 5.76
N GLU A 88 -10.35 -44.20 6.76
CA GLU A 88 -10.69 -45.58 7.08
C GLU A 88 -12.20 -45.72 7.38
N LEU A 89 -12.75 -44.88 8.26
CA LEU A 89 -14.15 -44.83 8.56
C LEU A 89 -15.02 -44.58 7.32
N ALA A 90 -14.57 -43.69 6.41
CA ALA A 90 -15.29 -43.43 5.17
C ALA A 90 -15.29 -44.64 4.22
N VAL A 91 -14.18 -45.40 4.15
CA VAL A 91 -14.09 -46.65 3.38
C VAL A 91 -15.00 -47.68 4.00
N ARG A 92 -14.94 -47.89 5.33
CA ARG A 92 -15.83 -48.80 6.06
C ARG A 92 -17.31 -48.49 5.80
N MET A 93 -17.69 -47.23 5.81
CA MET A 93 -19.08 -46.84 5.52
C MET A 93 -19.47 -47.17 4.08
N ARG A 94 -18.54 -47.00 3.09
CA ARG A 94 -18.82 -47.37 1.70
C ARG A 94 -19.00 -48.87 1.52
N THR A 95 -18.14 -49.68 2.11
CA THR A 95 -18.22 -51.17 2.03
C THR A 95 -19.49 -51.65 2.69
N LEU A 96 -19.85 -51.12 3.86
CA LEU A 96 -21.09 -51.42 4.56
C LEU A 96 -22.33 -51.13 3.68
N PHE A 97 -22.38 -49.96 3.05
CA PHE A 97 -23.52 -49.59 2.19
C PHE A 97 -23.54 -50.33 0.84
N GLN A 98 -22.41 -50.85 0.40
CA GLN A 98 -22.36 -51.72 -0.78
C GLN A 98 -22.80 -53.14 -0.50
N SER A 99 -22.37 -53.72 0.64
CA SER A 99 -22.74 -55.06 1.06
C SER A 99 -24.26 -55.18 1.28
N ASP A 100 -24.87 -54.20 1.93
CA ASP A 100 -26.28 -54.15 2.19
C ASP A 100 -27.14 -53.57 1.06
N ARG A 101 -26.54 -53.23 -0.09
CA ARG A 101 -27.19 -52.59 -1.25
C ARG A 101 -28.10 -51.41 -0.87
N VAL A 102 -27.61 -50.57 0.09
CA VAL A 102 -28.35 -49.40 0.58
C VAL A 102 -28.62 -48.41 -0.56
N PRO A 103 -29.89 -47.98 -0.76
CA PRO A 103 -30.27 -47.04 -1.83
C PRO A 103 -29.49 -45.71 -1.72
N PHE A 104 -29.27 -45.07 -2.88
CA PHE A 104 -28.50 -43.81 -2.97
C PHE A 104 -29.12 -42.69 -2.10
N VAL A 105 -30.45 -42.62 -2.01
CA VAL A 105 -31.19 -41.63 -1.21
C VAL A 105 -30.77 -41.67 0.26
N CYS A 106 -30.53 -42.88 0.81
CA CYS A 106 -30.12 -43.09 2.20
C CYS A 106 -28.68 -42.65 2.50
N LYS A 107 -27.87 -42.42 1.46
CA LYS A 107 -26.47 -41.92 1.60
C LYS A 107 -26.43 -40.42 1.84
N SER A 108 -27.52 -39.71 1.58
CA SER A 108 -27.58 -38.26 1.69
C SER A 108 -27.60 -37.76 3.16
N PRO A 109 -26.97 -36.63 3.50
CA PRO A 109 -27.10 -36.06 4.85
C PRO A 109 -28.53 -35.63 5.19
N LEU A 110 -29.33 -35.30 4.18
CA LEU A 110 -30.71 -34.89 4.33
C LEU A 110 -31.60 -36.06 4.80
N TYR A 111 -31.36 -37.28 4.32
CA TYR A 111 -32.05 -38.50 4.79
C TYR A 111 -31.80 -38.72 6.28
N TYR A 112 -30.54 -38.60 6.75
CA TYR A 112 -30.20 -38.75 8.16
C TYR A 112 -30.79 -37.65 9.04
N ALA A 113 -30.88 -36.44 8.55
CA ALA A 113 -31.52 -35.34 9.27
C ALA A 113 -33.04 -35.62 9.44
N LEU A 114 -33.70 -36.08 8.38
CA LEU A 114 -35.15 -36.36 8.39
C LEU A 114 -35.56 -37.60 9.22
N TYR A 115 -34.78 -38.68 9.12
CA TYR A 115 -35.18 -39.97 9.73
C TYR A 115 -34.45 -40.30 11.03
N PHE A 116 -33.27 -39.70 11.29
CA PHE A 116 -32.46 -39.96 12.46
C PHE A 116 -31.87 -38.67 13.08
N PRO A 117 -32.70 -37.66 13.39
CA PRO A 117 -32.17 -36.39 13.93
C PRO A 117 -31.57 -36.62 15.32
N ARG A 118 -30.32 -36.17 15.54
CA ARG A 118 -29.60 -36.22 16.83
C ARG A 118 -29.05 -34.90 17.30
N GLY A 119 -28.95 -33.90 16.41
CA GLY A 119 -28.29 -32.63 16.71
C GLY A 119 -29.11 -31.40 16.29
N PHE A 120 -28.84 -30.28 16.94
CA PHE A 120 -29.50 -29.00 16.64
C PHE A 120 -29.42 -28.60 15.16
N LYS A 121 -28.29 -28.86 14.51
CA LYS A 121 -28.12 -28.56 13.06
C LYS A 121 -29.03 -29.41 12.18
N GLU A 122 -29.24 -30.69 12.55
CA GLU A 122 -30.11 -31.59 11.82
C GLU A 122 -31.57 -31.21 12.04
N PHE A 123 -31.94 -30.84 13.28
CA PHE A 123 -33.27 -30.30 13.59
C PHE A 123 -33.57 -29.03 12.78
N LEU A 124 -32.58 -28.10 12.67
CA LEU A 124 -32.72 -26.92 11.82
C LEU A 124 -32.91 -27.30 10.35
N THR A 125 -32.18 -28.32 9.86
CA THR A 125 -32.35 -28.83 8.49
C THR A 125 -33.77 -29.39 8.26
N VAL A 126 -34.32 -30.12 9.21
CA VAL A 126 -35.73 -30.61 9.16
C VAL A 126 -36.69 -29.43 9.09
N LEU A 127 -36.51 -28.43 9.93
CA LEU A 127 -37.36 -27.25 9.97
C LEU A 127 -37.29 -26.43 8.65
N ILE A 128 -36.10 -26.27 8.09
CA ILE A 128 -35.90 -25.60 6.78
C ILE A 128 -36.57 -26.43 5.67
N THR A 129 -36.36 -27.74 5.66
CA THR A 129 -37.00 -28.62 4.66
C THR A 129 -38.50 -28.53 4.75
N PHE A 130 -39.05 -28.56 5.97
CA PHE A 130 -40.49 -28.42 6.21
C PHE A 130 -41.02 -27.07 5.71
N ALA A 131 -40.30 -25.95 6.01
CA ALA A 131 -40.68 -24.63 5.54
C ALA A 131 -40.64 -24.53 3.99
N ILE A 132 -39.67 -25.18 3.35
CA ILE A 132 -39.61 -25.21 1.88
C ILE A 132 -40.77 -26.00 1.31
N CYS A 133 -41.01 -27.24 1.78
CA CYS A 133 -42.03 -28.12 1.26
C CYS A 133 -43.45 -27.59 1.53
N PHE A 134 -43.74 -27.16 2.74
CA PHE A 134 -45.10 -26.83 3.17
C PHE A 134 -45.43 -25.33 3.16
N LEU A 135 -44.44 -24.43 2.97
CA LEU A 135 -44.73 -23.01 2.92
C LEU A 135 -44.32 -22.41 1.57
N LEU A 136 -43.09 -22.65 1.12
CA LEU A 136 -42.55 -21.99 -0.06
C LEU A 136 -43.11 -22.58 -1.37
N ILE A 137 -43.22 -23.89 -1.47
CA ILE A 137 -43.78 -24.58 -2.66
C ILE A 137 -45.28 -24.26 -2.85
N PRO A 138 -46.18 -24.48 -1.86
CA PRO A 138 -47.60 -24.19 -2.02
C PRO A 138 -47.89 -22.70 -2.29
N CYS A 139 -47.22 -21.80 -1.58
CA CYS A 139 -47.37 -20.37 -1.80
C CYS A 139 -46.83 -19.93 -3.17
N GLY A 140 -45.74 -20.57 -3.64
CA GLY A 140 -45.17 -20.31 -4.98
C GLY A 140 -46.13 -20.73 -6.08
N ILE A 141 -46.72 -21.95 -5.97
CA ILE A 141 -47.71 -22.48 -6.92
C ILE A 141 -48.95 -21.56 -6.93
N TYR A 142 -49.43 -21.17 -5.74
CA TYR A 142 -50.63 -20.30 -5.62
C TYR A 142 -50.43 -18.94 -6.29
N LYS A 143 -49.22 -18.34 -6.21
CA LYS A 143 -48.91 -17.07 -6.87
C LYS A 143 -48.81 -17.17 -8.38
N LEU A 144 -48.54 -18.35 -8.93
CA LEU A 144 -48.48 -18.59 -10.38
C LEU A 144 -49.86 -18.78 -11.01
N LEU A 145 -50.91 -19.02 -10.21
CA LEU A 145 -52.27 -19.16 -10.74
C LEU A 145 -52.86 -17.80 -11.13
N PRO A 146 -53.57 -17.70 -12.27
CA PRO A 146 -54.15 -16.44 -12.76
C PRO A 146 -55.34 -15.97 -11.88
N GLU A 147 -56.07 -16.91 -11.24
CA GLU A 147 -57.16 -16.61 -10.31
C GLU A 147 -56.81 -17.08 -8.89
N GLN A 148 -56.69 -16.17 -7.97
CA GLN A 148 -56.30 -16.44 -6.57
C GLN A 148 -57.55 -16.66 -5.70
N LYS A 149 -58.21 -17.80 -5.85
CA LYS A 149 -59.35 -18.21 -4.99
C LYS A 149 -58.83 -19.03 -3.81
N THR A 150 -59.36 -18.79 -2.60
CA THR A 150 -58.99 -19.51 -1.37
C THR A 150 -59.14 -21.02 -1.49
N LEU A 151 -60.11 -21.49 -2.30
CA LEU A 151 -60.36 -22.90 -2.57
C LEU A 151 -59.14 -23.57 -3.27
N TYR A 152 -58.50 -22.89 -4.20
CA TYR A 152 -57.30 -23.41 -4.86
C TYR A 152 -56.12 -23.55 -3.89
N LEU A 153 -55.97 -22.62 -2.95
CA LEU A 153 -54.96 -22.72 -1.90
C LEU A 153 -55.20 -24.00 -1.02
N ALA A 154 -56.44 -24.23 -0.62
CA ALA A 154 -56.77 -25.43 0.16
C ALA A 154 -56.51 -26.74 -0.60
N MET A 155 -56.82 -26.78 -1.93
CA MET A 155 -56.50 -27.94 -2.76
C MET A 155 -54.99 -28.14 -2.92
N ILE A 156 -54.23 -27.08 -3.14
CA ILE A 156 -52.78 -27.16 -3.25
C ILE A 156 -52.16 -27.74 -1.97
N TYR A 157 -52.57 -27.26 -0.79
CA TYR A 157 -52.11 -27.81 0.49
C TYR A 157 -52.55 -29.26 0.71
N GLY A 158 -53.76 -29.62 0.30
CA GLY A 158 -54.22 -31.01 0.36
C GLY A 158 -53.36 -31.96 -0.47
N VAL A 159 -53.06 -31.58 -1.70
CA VAL A 159 -52.16 -32.34 -2.58
C VAL A 159 -50.74 -32.38 -2.02
N ASP A 160 -50.24 -31.28 -1.52
CA ASP A 160 -48.89 -31.12 -0.97
C ASP A 160 -48.66 -32.09 0.22
N VAL A 161 -49.60 -32.12 1.16
CA VAL A 161 -49.54 -33.04 2.32
C VAL A 161 -49.58 -34.51 1.88
N VAL A 162 -50.43 -34.87 0.91
CA VAL A 162 -50.49 -36.25 0.40
C VAL A 162 -49.19 -36.63 -0.32
N VAL A 163 -48.64 -35.75 -1.14
CA VAL A 163 -47.40 -36.01 -1.91
C VAL A 163 -46.20 -36.09 -0.98
N PHE A 164 -45.90 -35.05 -0.21
CA PHE A 164 -44.71 -35.04 0.65
C PHE A 164 -44.87 -35.94 1.87
N GLY A 165 -46.03 -36.01 2.49
CA GLY A 165 -46.30 -36.91 3.60
C GLY A 165 -46.28 -38.36 3.16
N GLY A 166 -46.92 -38.68 2.04
CA GLY A 166 -46.91 -40.03 1.45
C GLY A 166 -45.49 -40.47 1.05
N LEU A 167 -44.72 -39.59 0.39
CA LEU A 167 -43.34 -39.87 0.02
C LEU A 167 -42.46 -40.10 1.27
N TYR A 168 -42.62 -39.30 2.31
CA TYR A 168 -41.90 -39.47 3.58
C TYR A 168 -42.16 -40.87 4.20
N ILE A 169 -43.42 -41.29 4.29
CA ILE A 169 -43.82 -42.62 4.83
C ILE A 169 -43.29 -43.75 3.95
N LEU A 170 -43.46 -43.65 2.62
CA LEU A 170 -43.00 -44.67 1.66
C LEU A 170 -41.49 -44.89 1.74
N ILE A 171 -40.71 -43.82 1.70
CA ILE A 171 -39.24 -43.90 1.80
C ILE A 171 -38.84 -44.44 3.17
N GLY A 172 -39.50 -43.99 4.25
CA GLY A 172 -39.21 -44.42 5.61
C GLY A 172 -39.43 -45.93 5.80
N ASN A 173 -40.59 -46.46 5.40
CA ASN A 173 -40.91 -47.88 5.53
C ASN A 173 -39.99 -48.72 4.65
N TRP A 174 -39.83 -48.35 3.35
CA TRP A 174 -38.99 -49.12 2.43
C TRP A 174 -37.54 -49.22 2.87
N THR A 175 -36.98 -48.16 3.46
CA THR A 175 -35.58 -48.13 3.85
C THR A 175 -35.31 -48.66 5.24
N LYS A 176 -36.21 -48.41 6.22
CA LYS A 176 -36.03 -48.89 7.61
C LYS A 176 -36.20 -50.42 7.72
N ASP A 177 -37.16 -51.02 7.04
CA ASP A 177 -37.43 -52.47 7.17
C ASP A 177 -36.25 -53.32 6.65
N ARG A 178 -35.53 -52.87 5.64
CA ARG A 178 -34.48 -53.67 5.00
C ARG A 178 -33.06 -53.33 5.43
N HIS A 179 -32.81 -52.05 5.79
CA HIS A 179 -31.44 -51.53 5.94
C HIS A 179 -31.18 -50.85 7.29
N LEU A 180 -32.02 -51.12 8.31
CA LEU A 180 -31.95 -50.44 9.61
C LEU A 180 -30.58 -50.58 10.27
N ALA A 181 -29.99 -51.77 10.30
CA ALA A 181 -28.73 -52.04 10.92
C ALA A 181 -27.58 -51.27 10.25
N ALA A 182 -27.51 -51.31 8.90
CA ALA A 182 -26.53 -50.59 8.11
C ALA A 182 -26.67 -49.06 8.25
N LEU A 183 -27.90 -48.56 8.32
CA LEU A 183 -28.19 -47.14 8.52
C LEU A 183 -27.77 -46.64 9.90
N GLN A 184 -28.01 -47.46 10.95
CA GLN A 184 -27.59 -47.14 12.32
C GLN A 184 -26.06 -47.16 12.45
N GLU A 185 -25.39 -48.18 11.88
CA GLU A 185 -23.91 -48.21 11.85
C GLU A 185 -23.33 -47.06 11.01
N GLY A 186 -23.90 -46.78 9.84
CA GLY A 186 -23.51 -45.61 9.03
C GLY A 186 -23.70 -44.29 9.78
N ARG A 187 -24.73 -44.19 10.62
CA ARG A 187 -24.94 -43.04 11.51
C ARG A 187 -23.87 -42.95 12.58
N SER A 188 -23.50 -44.06 13.20
CA SER A 188 -22.41 -44.13 14.19
C SER A 188 -21.10 -43.68 13.59
N ILE A 189 -20.72 -44.19 12.40
CA ILE A 189 -19.50 -43.81 11.67
C ILE A 189 -19.51 -42.31 11.38
N ARG A 190 -20.61 -41.74 10.90
CA ARG A 190 -20.71 -40.30 10.66
C ARG A 190 -20.53 -39.48 11.93
N SER A 191 -21.04 -39.94 13.07
CA SER A 191 -20.86 -39.26 14.35
C SER A 191 -19.40 -39.27 14.81
N LEU A 192 -18.68 -40.37 14.57
CA LEU A 192 -17.22 -40.46 14.83
C LEU A 192 -16.41 -39.52 13.93
N ILE A 193 -16.71 -39.51 12.64
CA ILE A 193 -16.07 -38.57 11.71
C ILE A 193 -16.32 -37.11 12.13
N ALA A 194 -17.55 -36.79 12.54
CA ALA A 194 -17.89 -35.44 13.02
C ALA A 194 -17.14 -35.08 14.32
N ALA A 195 -16.96 -36.05 15.24
CA ALA A 195 -16.17 -35.86 16.45
C ALA A 195 -14.69 -35.65 16.14
N ASN A 196 -14.12 -36.43 15.23
CA ASN A 196 -12.73 -36.26 14.78
C ASN A 196 -12.53 -34.91 14.11
N ASN A 197 -13.47 -34.47 13.26
CA ASN A 197 -13.39 -33.14 12.62
C ASN A 197 -13.44 -31.99 13.64
N ARG A 198 -14.21 -32.15 14.74
CA ARG A 198 -14.19 -31.20 15.85
C ARG A 198 -12.83 -31.15 16.54
N LYS A 199 -12.23 -32.33 16.79
CA LYS A 199 -10.88 -32.42 17.37
C LYS A 199 -9.85 -31.74 16.46
N ILE A 200 -9.90 -32.00 15.15
CA ILE A 200 -9.03 -31.34 14.15
C ILE A 200 -9.21 -29.83 14.20
N ALA A 201 -10.44 -29.33 14.28
CA ALA A 201 -10.72 -27.91 14.38
C ALA A 201 -10.14 -27.27 15.67
N VAL A 202 -10.25 -27.99 16.81
CA VAL A 202 -9.67 -27.54 18.08
C VAL A 202 -8.15 -27.48 17.99
N ILE A 203 -7.50 -28.55 17.52
CA ILE A 203 -6.03 -28.61 17.32
C ILE A 203 -5.59 -27.48 16.39
N THR A 204 -6.24 -27.32 15.24
CA THR A 204 -5.92 -26.26 14.28
C THR A 204 -6.06 -24.86 14.89
N SER A 205 -7.11 -24.63 15.69
CA SER A 205 -7.32 -23.34 16.35
C SER A 205 -6.31 -23.09 17.48
N SER A 206 -5.90 -24.13 18.20
CA SER A 206 -4.87 -24.05 19.23
C SER A 206 -3.52 -23.70 18.62
N ILE A 207 -3.09 -24.40 17.57
CA ILE A 207 -1.82 -24.13 16.88
C ILE A 207 -1.79 -22.70 16.29
N ARG A 208 -2.89 -22.24 15.70
CA ARG A 208 -2.98 -20.87 15.17
C ARG A 208 -2.95 -19.78 16.23
N ARG A 209 -3.38 -20.08 17.47
CA ARG A 209 -3.34 -19.16 18.61
C ARG A 209 -1.99 -19.21 19.34
N ASP A 210 -1.25 -20.26 19.13
CA ASP A 210 0.07 -20.42 19.74
C ASP A 210 1.01 -19.34 19.19
N ARG A 211 1.52 -18.50 20.09
CA ARG A 211 2.46 -17.41 19.79
C ARG A 211 3.91 -17.84 19.88
N SER A 212 4.17 -19.09 20.23
CA SER A 212 5.53 -19.62 20.30
C SER A 212 6.13 -19.78 18.91
N GLU A 213 6.99 -18.83 18.53
CA GLU A 213 7.68 -18.84 17.23
C GLU A 213 8.94 -19.70 17.23
N ALA A 214 9.42 -20.08 18.40
CA ALA A 214 10.64 -20.88 18.57
C ALA A 214 10.61 -22.26 17.84
N LEU A 215 9.42 -22.74 17.49
CA LEU A 215 9.21 -24.01 16.82
C LEU A 215 9.37 -23.95 15.29
N TYR A 216 9.56 -22.77 14.70
CA TYR A 216 9.48 -22.57 13.25
C TYR A 216 10.83 -22.22 12.60
N ASP A 217 11.94 -22.30 13.35
CA ASP A 217 13.31 -22.02 12.85
C ASP A 217 13.42 -20.67 12.09
N LEU A 218 12.93 -19.62 12.74
CA LEU A 218 12.89 -18.27 12.15
C LEU A 218 14.11 -17.42 12.49
N GLU A 219 15.01 -17.91 13.34
CA GLU A 219 16.18 -17.22 13.89
C GLU A 219 17.03 -16.58 12.79
N LYS A 220 17.29 -17.33 11.71
CA LYS A 220 18.04 -16.82 10.55
C LYS A 220 17.41 -15.56 9.92
N TYR A 221 16.07 -15.52 9.84
CA TYR A 221 15.39 -14.36 9.28
C TYR A 221 15.38 -13.19 10.27
N ASP A 222 15.32 -13.48 11.55
CA ASP A 222 15.36 -12.46 12.61
C ASP A 222 16.72 -11.79 12.67
N ASP A 223 17.82 -12.56 12.51
CA ASP A 223 19.18 -12.05 12.41
C ASP A 223 19.35 -11.18 11.14
N GLU A 224 18.89 -11.66 9.97
CA GLU A 224 18.93 -10.87 8.74
C GLU A 224 18.13 -9.54 8.87
N ILE A 225 16.98 -9.57 9.51
CA ILE A 225 16.15 -8.37 9.76
C ILE A 225 16.89 -7.39 10.67
N SER A 226 17.44 -7.89 11.79
CA SER A 226 18.18 -7.08 12.75
C SER A 226 19.40 -6.41 12.10
N GLN A 227 20.15 -7.14 11.27
CA GLN A 227 21.27 -6.59 10.52
C GLN A 227 20.83 -5.49 9.56
N MET A 228 19.76 -5.72 8.79
CA MET A 228 19.24 -4.69 7.86
C MET A 228 18.69 -3.46 8.57
N GLU A 229 18.12 -3.61 9.76
CA GLU A 229 17.66 -2.49 10.58
C GLU A 229 18.83 -1.65 11.08
N GLN A 230 19.94 -2.29 11.49
CA GLN A 230 21.18 -1.61 11.85
C GLN A 230 21.81 -0.88 10.63
N ASP A 231 21.86 -1.55 9.47
CA ASP A 231 22.37 -0.95 8.23
C ASP A 231 21.55 0.29 7.81
N LEU A 232 20.22 0.24 7.98
CA LEU A 232 19.33 1.39 7.72
C LEU A 232 19.62 2.57 8.65
N GLU A 233 19.81 2.31 9.95
CA GLU A 233 20.13 3.34 10.92
C GLU A 233 21.49 3.96 10.64
N GLU A 234 22.50 3.13 10.32
CA GLU A 234 23.84 3.58 9.98
C GLU A 234 23.84 4.43 8.69
N THR A 235 23.12 3.99 7.64
CA THR A 235 23.02 4.73 6.38
C THR A 235 22.29 6.06 6.58
N ALA A 236 21.22 6.08 7.39
CA ALA A 236 20.52 7.31 7.74
C ALA A 236 21.40 8.30 8.50
N LYS A 237 22.25 7.80 9.41
CA LYS A 237 23.25 8.60 10.12
C LYS A 237 24.31 9.14 9.15
N LYS A 238 24.84 8.29 8.27
CA LYS A 238 25.79 8.71 7.21
C LYS A 238 25.21 9.81 6.31
N LYS A 239 23.94 9.69 5.90
CA LYS A 239 23.23 10.73 5.15
C LYS A 239 23.24 12.05 5.89
N LYS A 240 22.87 12.04 7.18
CA LYS A 240 22.83 13.23 8.02
C LYS A 240 24.21 13.87 8.15
N ASP A 241 25.24 13.07 8.40
CA ASP A 241 26.62 13.53 8.56
C ASP A 241 27.18 14.09 7.25
N ALA A 242 26.87 13.44 6.11
CA ALA A 242 27.25 13.92 4.78
C ALA A 242 26.61 15.27 4.44
N LEU A 243 25.31 15.43 4.73
CA LEU A 243 24.61 16.71 4.53
C LEU A 243 25.14 17.81 5.46
N ASN A 244 25.43 17.50 6.72
CA ASN A 244 26.06 18.45 7.64
C ASN A 244 27.45 18.86 7.15
N THR A 245 28.28 17.93 6.70
CA THR A 245 29.60 18.22 6.14
C THR A 245 29.49 19.07 4.87
N PHE A 246 28.50 18.76 4.02
CA PHE A 246 28.21 19.55 2.83
C PHE A 246 27.86 21.01 3.19
N GLU A 247 26.93 21.23 4.11
CA GLU A 247 26.49 22.59 4.47
C GLU A 247 27.59 23.40 5.16
N ASN A 248 28.40 22.77 6.02
CA ASN A 248 29.41 23.48 6.81
C ASN A 248 30.75 23.66 6.10
N VAL A 249 31.11 22.76 5.20
CA VAL A 249 32.45 22.73 4.56
C VAL A 249 32.36 22.85 3.05
N THR A 250 31.70 21.90 2.39
CA THR A 250 31.72 21.76 0.93
C THR A 250 31.06 22.94 0.23
N LYS A 251 29.96 23.44 0.78
CA LYS A 251 29.24 24.60 0.26
C LYS A 251 30.11 25.87 0.25
N THR A 252 30.88 26.11 1.32
CA THR A 252 31.80 27.24 1.40
C THR A 252 32.92 27.11 0.37
N ILE A 253 33.54 25.93 0.27
CA ILE A 253 34.59 25.67 -0.72
C ILE A 253 34.08 25.87 -2.15
N LEU A 254 32.91 25.33 -2.51
CA LEU A 254 32.30 25.50 -3.83
C LEU A 254 31.97 26.97 -4.12
N THR A 255 31.49 27.70 -3.12
CA THR A 255 31.17 29.12 -3.26
C THR A 255 32.45 29.92 -3.49
N ASP A 256 33.50 29.65 -2.72
CA ASP A 256 34.81 30.34 -2.85
C ASP A 256 35.48 29.98 -4.18
N GLU A 257 35.39 28.76 -4.66
CA GLU A 257 35.95 28.35 -5.96
C GLU A 257 35.25 29.08 -7.11
N ILE A 258 33.89 29.08 -7.15
CA ILE A 258 33.13 29.73 -8.23
C ILE A 258 33.36 31.28 -8.20
N THR A 259 33.37 31.88 -7.00
CA THR A 259 33.59 33.32 -6.85
C THR A 259 35.01 33.69 -7.20
N SER A 260 36.02 32.90 -6.81
CA SER A 260 37.41 33.15 -7.16
C SER A 260 37.67 33.07 -8.67
N ASN A 261 37.07 32.07 -9.34
CA ASN A 261 37.17 31.94 -10.80
C ASN A 261 36.52 33.11 -11.56
N SER A 262 35.49 33.72 -10.98
CA SER A 262 34.80 34.88 -11.58
C SER A 262 35.39 36.23 -11.15
N ARG A 263 36.28 36.25 -10.15
CA ARG A 263 36.82 37.46 -9.51
C ARG A 263 37.55 38.38 -10.48
N ALA A 264 38.42 37.83 -11.30
CA ALA A 264 39.21 38.62 -12.27
C ALA A 264 38.27 39.36 -13.27
N LYS A 265 37.24 38.69 -13.77
CA LYS A 265 36.27 39.29 -14.68
C LYS A 265 35.44 40.36 -14.00
N LEU A 266 34.95 40.10 -12.78
CA LEU A 266 34.19 41.06 -11.99
C LEU A 266 35.03 42.31 -11.63
N GLU A 267 36.31 42.14 -11.32
CA GLU A 267 37.25 43.24 -11.02
C GLU A 267 37.46 44.12 -12.25
N GLN A 268 37.71 43.53 -13.44
CA GLN A 268 37.81 44.27 -14.70
C GLN A 268 36.54 45.06 -15.03
N LEU A 269 35.36 44.48 -14.83
CA LEU A 269 34.10 45.16 -15.05
C LEU A 269 33.88 46.30 -14.07
N LYS A 270 34.30 46.13 -12.81
CA LYS A 270 34.22 47.13 -11.76
C LYS A 270 35.18 48.30 -12.01
N GLU A 271 36.41 48.00 -12.35
CA GLU A 271 37.41 49.02 -12.72
C GLU A 271 36.93 49.83 -13.94
N GLY A 272 36.42 49.13 -14.98
CA GLY A 272 35.86 49.79 -16.14
C GLY A 272 34.65 50.67 -15.85
N HIS A 273 33.79 50.29 -14.90
CA HIS A 273 32.68 51.15 -14.44
C HIS A 273 33.20 52.37 -13.69
N GLN A 274 34.13 52.18 -12.73
CA GLN A 274 34.73 53.27 -11.95
C GLN A 274 35.48 54.30 -12.82
N GLU A 275 36.14 53.84 -13.89
CA GLU A 275 36.78 54.72 -14.83
C GLU A 275 35.77 55.66 -15.54
N VAL A 276 34.65 55.11 -16.01
CA VAL A 276 33.61 55.91 -16.66
C VAL A 276 32.90 56.83 -15.68
N GLU A 277 32.62 56.37 -14.48
CA GLU A 277 32.02 57.16 -13.39
C GLU A 277 32.92 58.34 -13.01
N SER A 278 34.22 58.14 -12.88
CA SER A 278 35.18 59.20 -12.59
C SER A 278 35.29 60.23 -13.74
N ARG A 279 35.26 59.79 -15.00
CA ARG A 279 35.25 60.65 -16.20
C ARG A 279 33.94 61.46 -16.29
N LEU A 280 32.81 60.86 -15.94
CA LEU A 280 31.49 61.53 -15.89
C LEU A 280 31.51 62.63 -14.83
N HIS A 281 31.98 62.33 -13.63
CA HIS A 281 32.06 63.26 -12.51
C HIS A 281 33.00 64.42 -12.84
N TYR A 282 34.17 64.18 -13.51
CA TYR A 282 35.05 65.23 -13.99
C TYR A 282 34.34 66.10 -15.02
N THR A 283 33.60 65.52 -15.96
CA THR A 283 32.88 66.28 -16.99
C THR A 283 31.77 67.15 -16.38
N GLU A 284 31.05 66.67 -15.42
CA GLU A 284 30.01 67.40 -14.65
C GLU A 284 30.61 68.59 -13.90
N THR A 285 31.79 68.41 -13.27
CA THR A 285 32.47 69.49 -12.53
C THR A 285 32.94 70.57 -13.48
N VAL A 286 33.52 70.24 -14.62
CA VAL A 286 33.92 71.18 -15.65
C VAL A 286 32.73 71.96 -16.24
N ILE A 287 31.63 71.30 -16.44
CA ILE A 287 30.35 71.95 -16.90
C ILE A 287 29.84 72.95 -15.86
N LYS A 288 29.83 72.56 -14.58
CA LYS A 288 29.43 73.46 -13.47
C LYS A 288 30.36 74.70 -13.37
N GLU A 289 31.67 74.51 -13.43
CA GLU A 289 32.69 75.62 -13.41
C GLU A 289 32.45 76.55 -14.60
N LYS A 290 32.31 76.04 -15.82
CA LYS A 290 32.07 76.88 -17.01
C LYS A 290 30.72 77.58 -16.99
N SER A 291 29.67 76.93 -16.47
CA SER A 291 28.35 77.58 -16.31
C SER A 291 28.41 78.71 -15.27
N CYS A 292 29.13 78.56 -14.17
CA CYS A 292 29.39 79.63 -13.22
C CYS A 292 30.14 80.79 -13.85
N LEU A 293 31.16 80.56 -14.68
CA LEU A 293 31.92 81.59 -15.37
C LEU A 293 31.06 82.32 -16.41
N LEU A 294 30.14 81.66 -17.09
CA LEU A 294 29.15 82.28 -18.00
C LEU A 294 28.13 83.19 -17.28
N TYR A 295 27.70 82.84 -16.08
CA TYR A 295 26.79 83.65 -15.27
C TYR A 295 27.54 84.83 -14.59
N THR A 296 28.84 84.77 -14.33
CA THR A 296 29.61 85.80 -13.69
C THR A 296 30.36 86.73 -14.69
N SER A 297 30.28 86.42 -16.00
CA SER A 297 30.80 87.31 -17.02
C SER A 297 29.95 88.59 -17.09
N PRO A 298 30.57 89.83 -16.92
CA PRO A 298 29.79 91.04 -16.99
C PRO A 298 29.19 91.22 -18.38
N SER A 299 27.86 91.50 -18.41
CA SER A 299 27.09 91.84 -19.61
C SER A 299 27.84 93.00 -20.30
N PRO A 300 28.00 92.98 -21.64
CA PRO A 300 28.57 94.14 -22.34
C PRO A 300 27.73 95.36 -22.07
N ARG A 301 28.33 96.40 -21.41
CA ARG A 301 27.64 97.68 -21.22
C ARG A 301 27.25 98.25 -22.57
N ASP A 302 26.00 98.58 -22.73
CA ASP A 302 25.49 99.36 -23.80
C ASP A 302 26.27 100.73 -23.84
N PRO A 303 26.71 101.16 -25.01
CA PRO A 303 27.35 102.46 -25.11
C PRO A 303 26.27 103.54 -24.86
N LYS A 304 26.51 104.36 -23.81
CA LYS A 304 25.74 105.57 -23.60
C LYS A 304 25.88 106.45 -24.79
N THR A 305 24.76 106.70 -25.50
CA THR A 305 24.64 107.83 -26.37
C THR A 305 24.53 109.09 -25.52
N SER A 306 25.37 109.99 -25.73
CA SER A 306 25.31 111.42 -25.40
C SER A 306 25.06 112.23 -26.64
#